data_08217b6ad64d54e1da900f55f3c5a9cf
#
_entry.id   08217b6ad64d54e1da900f55f3c5a9cf
#
_cell.length_a   1.000
_cell.length_b   1.000
_cell.length_c   1.000
_cell.angle_alpha   90.00
_cell.angle_beta   90.00
_cell.angle_gamma   90.00
#
_symmetry.space_group_name_H-M   'P 1'
#
loop_
_entity.id
_entity.type
_entity.pdbx_description
1 polymer ?
#
loop_
_entity_poly.entity_id
_entity_poly.type
_entity_poly.pdbx_seq_one_letter_code
_entity_poly.pdbx_strand_id
1 'polypeptide(L)'
;MIDFQNNRIQFHQSSSPWIRSFSLESIKCLIVCRGPVRKEAMEIFDSIGIREYGILLSEKDSVVYPMALAPELRGFRFPNNIHRVPDYMGAGKEEKMERIEQIISIAKDNKYTHIFAGYGFMAEDSEFISAIEKSGVVFMGPASYVADQAGSKDAAKKIARKLEVSVTPGVDNISSLALLAKAPDAKSLEKIAKEKGIDFAFDPSLSLEVNAENLLELGYSKIIEFVSIADLQVESRKRM
;
A
#
# COMPACT_ATOMS: atom_id res chain seq x y z
N MET A 1 30.72 -11.06 -23.86
CA MET A 1 29.64 -10.38 -23.07
C MET A 1 28.38 -10.51 -23.93
N ILE A 2 27.39 -11.31 -23.50
CA ILE A 2 26.15 -11.47 -24.25
C ILE A 2 25.42 -10.14 -24.10
N ASP A 3 25.19 -9.45 -25.20
CA ASP A 3 24.42 -8.22 -25.22
C ASP A 3 22.94 -8.57 -25.03
N PHE A 4 22.53 -8.58 -23.76
CA PHE A 4 21.15 -8.85 -23.37
C PHE A 4 20.15 -7.83 -23.92
N GLN A 5 20.60 -6.64 -24.33
CA GLN A 5 19.73 -5.63 -24.93
C GLN A 5 19.36 -5.96 -26.38
N ASN A 6 20.26 -6.57 -27.15
CA ASN A 6 19.99 -6.95 -28.52
C ASN A 6 19.37 -8.36 -28.68
N ASN A 7 19.45 -9.21 -27.65
CA ASN A 7 18.88 -10.56 -27.69
C ASN A 7 17.46 -10.66 -27.12
N ARG A 8 16.88 -9.56 -26.64
CA ARG A 8 15.46 -9.54 -26.30
C ARG A 8 14.69 -9.50 -27.59
N ILE A 9 14.28 -10.70 -27.98
CA ILE A 9 13.35 -10.95 -29.06
C ILE A 9 12.27 -9.86 -28.99
N GLN A 10 12.07 -9.22 -30.11
CA GLN A 10 10.97 -8.27 -30.26
C GLN A 10 9.68 -9.09 -30.28
N PHE A 11 9.19 -9.45 -29.08
CA PHE A 11 7.99 -10.27 -28.90
C PHE A 11 6.80 -9.73 -29.68
N HIS A 12 6.69 -8.41 -29.81
CA HIS A 12 5.64 -7.75 -30.58
C HIS A 12 5.70 -8.07 -32.08
N GLN A 13 6.89 -8.42 -32.62
CA GLN A 13 7.08 -8.76 -34.03
C GLN A 13 6.82 -10.25 -34.33
N SER A 14 6.61 -11.07 -33.31
CA SER A 14 6.33 -12.48 -33.51
C SER A 14 5.00 -12.68 -34.24
N SER A 15 4.95 -13.64 -35.16
CA SER A 15 3.70 -14.08 -35.78
C SER A 15 2.80 -14.83 -34.79
N SER A 16 3.34 -15.38 -33.69
CA SER A 16 2.61 -16.07 -32.64
C SER A 16 1.90 -15.08 -31.70
N PRO A 17 0.55 -15.12 -31.58
CA PRO A 17 -0.17 -14.31 -30.61
C PRO A 17 0.27 -14.57 -29.16
N TRP A 18 0.60 -15.83 -28.83
CA TRP A 18 1.09 -16.23 -27.51
C TRP A 18 2.43 -15.57 -27.19
N ILE A 19 3.39 -15.57 -28.13
CA ILE A 19 4.67 -14.88 -27.93
C ILE A 19 4.47 -13.37 -27.81
N ARG A 20 3.59 -12.77 -28.64
CA ARG A 20 3.27 -11.35 -28.55
C ARG A 20 2.68 -10.93 -27.19
N SER A 21 1.99 -11.84 -26.51
CA SER A 21 1.43 -11.55 -25.18
C SER A 21 2.48 -11.28 -24.10
N PHE A 22 3.73 -11.64 -24.32
CA PHE A 22 4.86 -11.31 -23.42
C PHE A 22 5.53 -9.97 -23.74
N SER A 23 5.05 -9.24 -24.76
CA SER A 23 5.57 -7.92 -25.05
C SER A 23 5.14 -6.89 -24.00
N LEU A 24 6.11 -6.15 -23.49
CA LEU A 24 5.88 -5.06 -22.53
C LEU A 24 5.88 -3.67 -23.21
N GLU A 25 5.96 -3.62 -24.54
CA GLU A 25 6.06 -2.35 -25.28
C GLU A 25 4.78 -1.50 -25.23
N SER A 26 3.63 -2.12 -24.95
CA SER A 26 2.37 -1.41 -24.75
C SER A 26 2.24 -0.76 -23.37
N ILE A 27 3.15 -1.08 -22.45
CA ILE A 27 3.14 -0.54 -21.10
C ILE A 27 3.75 0.86 -21.13
N LYS A 28 2.95 1.83 -20.69
CA LYS A 28 3.39 3.17 -20.38
C LYS A 28 3.16 3.41 -18.88
N CYS A 29 4.24 3.47 -18.10
CA CYS A 29 4.17 3.43 -16.65
C CYS A 29 4.48 4.78 -16.00
N LEU A 30 3.69 5.20 -15.00
CA LEU A 30 4.03 6.29 -14.10
C LEU A 30 4.71 5.73 -12.86
N ILE A 31 5.96 6.13 -12.62
CA ILE A 31 6.76 5.72 -11.46
C ILE A 31 6.52 6.72 -10.32
N VAL A 32 5.98 6.22 -9.21
CA VAL A 32 5.62 6.99 -8.01
C VAL A 32 6.46 6.52 -6.83
N CYS A 33 7.76 6.88 -6.82
CA CYS A 33 8.64 6.46 -5.72
C CYS A 33 9.86 7.37 -5.56
N ARG A 34 10.59 7.20 -4.44
CA ARG A 34 11.79 7.98 -4.10
C ARG A 34 12.98 7.65 -5.00
N GLY A 35 13.98 8.53 -4.96
CA GLY A 35 15.17 8.50 -5.80
C GLY A 35 15.86 7.15 -5.97
N PRO A 36 16.29 6.43 -4.92
CA PRO A 36 16.97 5.13 -5.09
C PRO A 36 16.07 4.09 -5.77
N VAL A 37 14.82 3.96 -5.33
CA VAL A 37 13.84 3.02 -5.90
C VAL A 37 13.44 3.44 -7.31
N ARG A 38 13.27 4.74 -7.54
CA ARG A 38 13.00 5.29 -8.86
C ARG A 38 14.12 4.98 -9.85
N LYS A 39 15.38 5.17 -9.44
CA LYS A 39 16.54 4.84 -10.27
C LYS A 39 16.53 3.36 -10.65
N GLU A 40 16.37 2.48 -9.67
CA GLU A 40 16.30 1.04 -9.89
C GLU A 40 15.14 0.67 -10.82
N ALA A 41 13.96 1.23 -10.60
CA ALA A 41 12.80 1.00 -11.46
C ALA A 41 13.06 1.42 -12.92
N MET A 42 13.70 2.58 -13.14
CA MET A 42 14.08 3.05 -14.48
C MET A 42 15.03 2.06 -15.16
N GLU A 43 16.08 1.61 -14.46
CA GLU A 43 17.05 0.66 -14.98
C GLU A 43 16.42 -0.70 -15.31
N ILE A 44 15.53 -1.19 -14.44
CA ILE A 44 14.79 -2.43 -14.65
C ILE A 44 13.84 -2.29 -15.84
N PHE A 45 13.04 -1.22 -15.90
CA PHE A 45 12.09 -0.99 -17.00
C PHE A 45 12.81 -0.95 -18.35
N ASP A 46 13.90 -0.21 -18.44
CA ASP A 46 14.74 -0.21 -19.64
C ASP A 46 15.24 -1.61 -19.96
N SER A 47 15.65 -2.36 -18.94
CA SER A 47 16.18 -3.72 -19.12
C SER A 47 15.14 -4.73 -19.59
N ILE A 48 13.87 -4.61 -19.16
CA ILE A 48 12.78 -5.54 -19.54
C ILE A 48 12.00 -5.11 -20.78
N GLY A 49 12.30 -3.93 -21.33
CA GLY A 49 11.68 -3.44 -22.57
C GLY A 49 10.46 -2.56 -22.40
N ILE A 50 10.19 -2.06 -21.20
CA ILE A 50 9.24 -0.94 -20.98
C ILE A 50 9.95 0.34 -21.42
N ARG A 51 9.55 0.89 -22.57
CA ARG A 51 10.27 1.98 -23.22
C ARG A 51 9.72 3.36 -22.90
N GLU A 52 8.47 3.44 -22.49
CA GLU A 52 7.82 4.69 -22.15
C GLU A 52 7.38 4.69 -20.68
N TYR A 53 7.93 5.61 -19.93
CA TYR A 53 7.51 5.84 -18.56
C TYR A 53 7.66 7.30 -18.17
N GLY A 54 6.94 7.69 -17.17
CA GLY A 54 7.02 9.00 -16.54
C GLY A 54 7.39 8.89 -15.08
N ILE A 55 7.80 10.00 -14.54
CA ILE A 55 8.25 10.13 -13.15
C ILE A 55 7.34 11.07 -12.40
N LEU A 56 6.83 10.65 -11.26
CA LEU A 56 6.23 11.55 -10.30
C LEU A 56 7.31 12.00 -9.30
N LEU A 57 7.55 13.29 -9.24
CA LEU A 57 8.53 13.91 -8.34
C LEU A 57 7.81 14.65 -7.22
N SER A 58 7.99 14.20 -5.99
CA SER A 58 7.55 14.92 -4.80
C SER A 58 8.52 16.06 -4.49
N GLU A 59 7.99 17.26 -4.31
CA GLU A 59 8.79 18.43 -3.93
C GLU A 59 9.27 18.30 -2.50
N LYS A 60 8.43 17.85 -1.59
CA LYS A 60 8.74 17.69 -0.16
C LYS A 60 9.78 16.61 0.10
N ASP A 61 9.71 15.50 -0.66
CA ASP A 61 10.57 14.33 -0.47
C ASP A 61 11.86 14.39 -1.30
N SER A 62 12.09 15.47 -2.04
CA SER A 62 13.28 15.65 -2.86
C SER A 62 14.36 16.40 -2.10
N VAL A 63 15.50 15.74 -1.85
CA VAL A 63 16.64 16.34 -1.12
C VAL A 63 17.26 17.51 -1.88
N VAL A 64 17.20 17.49 -3.21
CA VAL A 64 17.87 18.49 -4.07
C VAL A 64 16.93 19.54 -4.65
N TYR A 65 15.63 19.31 -4.59
CA TYR A 65 14.64 20.27 -5.06
C TYR A 65 14.48 21.44 -4.07
N PRO A 66 14.32 22.71 -4.51
CA PRO A 66 14.28 23.16 -5.90
C PRO A 66 15.65 23.49 -6.51
N MET A 67 16.74 23.24 -5.82
CA MET A 67 18.09 23.70 -6.18
C MET A 67 18.65 22.96 -7.41
N ALA A 68 18.29 21.69 -7.57
CA ALA A 68 18.75 20.87 -8.68
C ALA A 68 17.75 19.73 -8.97
N LEU A 69 17.83 19.20 -10.19
CA LEU A 69 17.15 17.96 -10.54
C LEU A 69 17.90 16.78 -9.91
N ALA A 70 17.16 15.78 -9.45
CA ALA A 70 17.73 14.54 -8.89
C ALA A 70 18.73 13.91 -9.89
N PRO A 71 19.86 13.37 -9.42
CA PRO A 71 20.92 12.88 -10.30
C PRO A 71 20.46 11.90 -11.38
N GLU A 72 19.59 10.96 -11.03
CA GLU A 72 19.04 9.95 -11.93
C GLU A 72 18.12 10.54 -13.01
N LEU A 73 17.62 11.76 -12.81
CA LEU A 73 16.74 12.43 -13.76
C LEU A 73 17.48 13.36 -14.71
N ARG A 74 18.76 13.65 -14.48
CA ARG A 74 19.52 14.61 -15.31
C ARG A 74 19.74 14.12 -16.73
N GLY A 75 19.81 12.81 -16.93
CA GLY A 75 19.90 12.16 -18.23
C GLY A 75 18.59 11.49 -18.69
N PHE A 76 17.46 11.82 -18.07
CA PHE A 76 16.19 11.18 -18.39
C PHE A 76 15.75 11.53 -19.81
N ARG A 77 15.43 10.48 -20.61
CA ARG A 77 15.12 10.61 -22.04
C ARG A 77 13.84 11.41 -22.33
N PHE A 78 12.92 11.46 -21.37
CA PHE A 78 11.60 12.04 -21.53
C PHE A 78 11.36 13.16 -20.51
N PRO A 79 12.07 14.30 -20.59
CA PRO A 79 11.98 15.34 -19.57
C PRO A 79 10.57 15.89 -19.37
N ASN A 80 9.74 15.87 -20.41
CA ASN A 80 8.33 16.27 -20.35
C ASN A 80 7.45 15.29 -19.56
N ASN A 81 7.95 14.09 -19.28
CA ASN A 81 7.26 13.07 -18.48
C ASN A 81 7.68 13.11 -16.99
N ILE A 82 8.29 14.19 -16.55
CA ILE A 82 8.55 14.47 -15.13
C ILE A 82 7.42 15.34 -14.61
N HIS A 83 6.55 14.73 -13.82
CA HIS A 83 5.39 15.40 -13.21
C HIS A 83 5.71 15.73 -11.76
N ARG A 84 5.19 16.83 -11.26
CA ARG A 84 5.47 17.33 -9.91
C ARG A 84 4.21 17.29 -9.06
N VAL A 85 4.40 16.90 -7.80
CA VAL A 85 3.37 16.95 -6.75
C VAL A 85 4.01 17.52 -5.49
N PRO A 86 3.25 18.17 -4.59
CA PRO A 86 3.79 18.70 -3.34
C PRO A 86 4.41 17.60 -2.46
N ASP A 87 3.77 16.47 -2.37
CA ASP A 87 4.19 15.28 -1.63
C ASP A 87 3.56 14.02 -2.24
N TYR A 88 3.89 12.80 -1.71
CA TYR A 88 3.33 11.55 -2.24
C TYR A 88 2.04 11.10 -1.57
N MET A 89 1.68 11.61 -0.38
CA MET A 89 0.58 11.00 0.39
C MET A 89 -0.30 11.98 1.18
N GLY A 90 0.01 13.29 1.19
CA GLY A 90 -0.69 14.27 2.01
C GLY A 90 -0.38 14.15 3.52
N ALA A 91 -0.75 15.15 4.29
CA ALA A 91 -0.56 15.18 5.74
C ALA A 91 -1.77 14.64 6.53
N GLY A 92 -2.93 14.50 5.88
CA GLY A 92 -4.16 14.01 6.48
C GLY A 92 -5.06 13.32 5.46
N LYS A 93 -6.24 12.88 5.91
CA LYS A 93 -7.14 12.08 5.05
C LYS A 93 -7.62 12.85 3.82
N GLU A 94 -7.97 14.12 3.97
CA GLU A 94 -8.44 14.96 2.86
C GLU A 94 -7.33 15.17 1.84
N GLU A 95 -6.15 15.61 2.29
CA GLU A 95 -4.98 15.80 1.41
C GLU A 95 -4.53 14.50 0.74
N LYS A 96 -4.66 13.36 1.43
CA LYS A 96 -4.40 12.05 0.86
C LYS A 96 -5.33 11.76 -0.33
N MET A 97 -6.63 12.01 -0.16
CA MET A 97 -7.60 11.80 -1.23
C MET A 97 -7.33 12.73 -2.43
N GLU A 98 -7.07 14.01 -2.17
CA GLU A 98 -6.68 14.96 -3.22
C GLU A 98 -5.41 14.49 -3.96
N ARG A 99 -4.44 13.95 -3.24
CA ARG A 99 -3.21 13.45 -3.83
C ARG A 99 -3.46 12.21 -4.70
N ILE A 100 -4.32 11.30 -4.25
CA ILE A 100 -4.74 10.14 -5.04
C ILE A 100 -5.39 10.59 -6.35
N GLU A 101 -6.33 11.52 -6.29
CA GLU A 101 -7.00 12.08 -7.46
C GLU A 101 -6.01 12.76 -8.42
N GLN A 102 -5.08 13.55 -7.88
CA GLN A 102 -4.04 14.21 -8.67
C GLN A 102 -3.14 13.21 -9.40
N ILE A 103 -2.70 12.14 -8.71
CA ILE A 103 -1.85 11.10 -9.32
C ILE A 103 -2.61 10.39 -10.45
N ILE A 104 -3.88 10.06 -10.22
CA ILE A 104 -4.73 9.42 -11.23
C ILE A 104 -4.98 10.36 -12.42
N SER A 105 -5.23 11.65 -12.18
CA SER A 105 -5.39 12.65 -13.26
C SER A 105 -4.12 12.73 -14.10
N ILE A 106 -2.95 12.88 -13.46
CA ILE A 106 -1.66 12.87 -14.18
C ILE A 106 -1.51 11.61 -15.02
N ALA A 107 -1.87 10.45 -14.47
CA ALA A 107 -1.76 9.19 -15.21
C ALA A 107 -2.68 9.18 -16.45
N LYS A 108 -3.93 9.60 -16.32
CA LYS A 108 -4.90 9.63 -17.41
C LYS A 108 -4.58 10.67 -18.49
N ASP A 109 -4.27 11.89 -18.07
CA ASP A 109 -4.00 13.01 -18.97
C ASP A 109 -2.78 12.73 -19.86
N ASN A 110 -1.80 11.98 -19.31
CA ASN A 110 -0.60 11.59 -20.02
C ASN A 110 -0.67 10.17 -20.62
N LYS A 111 -1.85 9.52 -20.55
CA LYS A 111 -2.11 8.19 -21.13
C LYS A 111 -1.18 7.11 -20.57
N TYR A 112 -0.81 7.19 -19.29
CA TYR A 112 -0.16 6.08 -18.60
C TYR A 112 -1.15 4.94 -18.42
N THR A 113 -0.71 3.74 -18.77
CA THR A 113 -1.50 2.53 -18.64
C THR A 113 -1.32 1.85 -17.30
N HIS A 114 -0.17 2.13 -16.65
CA HIS A 114 0.23 1.51 -15.39
C HIS A 114 0.78 2.55 -14.42
N ILE A 115 0.65 2.24 -13.11
CA ILE A 115 1.31 2.96 -12.03
C ILE A 115 2.16 1.98 -11.24
N PHE A 116 3.43 2.32 -10.99
CA PHE A 116 4.36 1.60 -10.15
C PHE A 116 4.74 2.47 -8.94
N ALA A 117 4.38 2.03 -7.73
CA ALA A 117 4.61 2.79 -6.51
C ALA A 117 5.87 2.37 -5.73
N GLY A 118 6.57 1.32 -6.18
CA GLY A 118 7.75 0.81 -5.50
C GLY A 118 7.44 0.25 -4.11
N TYR A 119 8.09 0.80 -3.09
CA TYR A 119 7.80 0.51 -1.69
C TYR A 119 7.68 1.80 -0.87
N GLY A 120 7.01 1.70 0.28
CA GLY A 120 6.75 2.86 1.14
C GLY A 120 5.66 3.79 0.61
N PHE A 121 5.43 4.91 1.30
CA PHE A 121 4.33 5.84 1.00
C PHE A 121 2.99 5.11 0.81
N MET A 122 2.36 5.26 -0.36
CA MET A 122 1.08 4.65 -0.68
C MET A 122 1.19 3.30 -1.40
N ALA A 123 2.39 2.68 -1.47
CA ALA A 123 2.57 1.41 -2.18
C ALA A 123 1.76 0.25 -1.58
N GLU A 124 1.48 0.31 -0.28
CA GLU A 124 0.68 -0.67 0.47
C GLU A 124 -0.69 -0.13 0.90
N ASP A 125 -1.05 1.08 0.43
CA ASP A 125 -2.31 1.72 0.79
C ASP A 125 -3.47 1.19 -0.06
N SER A 126 -4.39 0.45 0.55
CA SER A 126 -5.51 -0.18 -0.14
C SER A 126 -6.48 0.82 -0.77
N GLU A 127 -6.64 2.03 -0.19
CA GLU A 127 -7.48 3.09 -0.77
C GLU A 127 -6.87 3.64 -2.06
N PHE A 128 -5.54 3.86 -2.07
CA PHE A 128 -4.82 4.29 -3.26
C PHE A 128 -4.90 3.24 -4.38
N ILE A 129 -4.61 1.98 -4.05
CA ILE A 129 -4.67 0.88 -5.01
C ILE A 129 -6.08 0.73 -5.57
N SER A 130 -7.11 0.74 -4.71
CA SER A 130 -8.51 0.66 -5.13
C SER A 130 -8.93 1.82 -6.05
N ALA A 131 -8.46 3.03 -5.76
CA ALA A 131 -8.74 4.19 -6.61
C ALA A 131 -8.10 4.06 -8.00
N ILE A 132 -6.86 3.55 -8.08
CA ILE A 132 -6.18 3.25 -9.34
C ILE A 132 -6.97 2.21 -10.14
N GLU A 133 -7.33 1.08 -9.51
CA GLU A 133 -8.11 0.00 -10.14
C GLU A 133 -9.44 0.53 -10.70
N LYS A 134 -10.18 1.31 -9.92
CA LYS A 134 -11.44 1.94 -10.35
C LYS A 134 -11.27 2.93 -11.49
N SER A 135 -10.10 3.54 -11.60
CA SER A 135 -9.80 4.50 -12.66
C SER A 135 -9.58 3.88 -14.03
N GLY A 136 -9.37 2.56 -14.09
CA GLY A 136 -9.01 1.80 -15.30
C GLY A 136 -7.51 1.81 -15.60
N VAL A 137 -6.68 2.40 -14.73
CA VAL A 137 -5.21 2.27 -14.77
C VAL A 137 -4.81 1.03 -14.00
N VAL A 138 -3.78 0.33 -14.43
CA VAL A 138 -3.30 -0.90 -13.78
C VAL A 138 -2.28 -0.53 -12.69
N PHE A 139 -2.48 -1.02 -11.49
CA PHE A 139 -1.48 -0.93 -10.44
C PHE A 139 -0.48 -2.08 -10.58
N MET A 140 0.81 -1.76 -10.64
CA MET A 140 1.87 -2.78 -10.71
C MET A 140 2.23 -3.22 -9.28
N GLY A 141 1.40 -4.07 -8.72
CA GLY A 141 1.51 -4.56 -7.35
C GLY A 141 0.35 -5.49 -7.00
N PRO A 142 0.15 -5.80 -5.71
CA PRO A 142 -0.98 -6.61 -5.27
C PRO A 142 -2.31 -5.86 -5.49
N ALA A 143 -3.39 -6.60 -5.70
CA ALA A 143 -4.73 -6.02 -5.76
C ALA A 143 -5.13 -5.37 -4.41
N SER A 144 -6.01 -4.38 -4.46
CA SER A 144 -6.41 -3.60 -3.27
C SER A 144 -6.93 -4.46 -2.13
N TYR A 145 -7.70 -5.51 -2.44
CA TYR A 145 -8.20 -6.44 -1.42
C TYR A 145 -7.08 -7.25 -0.75
N VAL A 146 -6.00 -7.56 -1.49
CA VAL A 146 -4.82 -8.25 -0.93
C VAL A 146 -4.04 -7.31 -0.02
N ALA A 147 -3.85 -6.05 -0.46
CA ALA A 147 -3.19 -5.04 0.35
C ALA A 147 -3.95 -4.76 1.66
N ASP A 148 -5.28 -4.72 1.60
CA ASP A 148 -6.14 -4.55 2.78
C ASP A 148 -6.01 -5.73 3.75
N GLN A 149 -6.10 -6.96 3.25
CA GLN A 149 -6.02 -8.17 4.07
C GLN A 149 -4.63 -8.46 4.63
N ALA A 150 -3.58 -8.17 3.88
CA ALA A 150 -2.20 -8.45 4.27
C ALA A 150 -1.49 -7.25 4.91
N GLY A 151 -2.03 -6.04 4.79
CA GLY A 151 -1.40 -4.80 5.22
C GLY A 151 -1.23 -4.66 6.74
N SER A 152 -2.04 -5.34 7.55
CA SER A 152 -1.84 -5.41 8.98
C SER A 152 -1.08 -6.69 9.38
N LYS A 153 -0.13 -6.56 10.31
CA LYS A 153 0.66 -7.71 10.79
C LYS A 153 -0.21 -8.80 11.41
N ASP A 154 -1.28 -8.41 12.09
CA ASP A 154 -2.20 -9.35 12.74
C ASP A 154 -3.07 -10.07 11.71
N ALA A 155 -3.59 -9.37 10.71
CA ALA A 155 -4.35 -9.98 9.62
C ALA A 155 -3.46 -10.95 8.80
N ALA A 156 -2.25 -10.52 8.45
CA ALA A 156 -1.29 -11.37 7.75
C ALA A 156 -0.96 -12.66 8.52
N LYS A 157 -0.77 -12.58 9.85
CA LYS A 157 -0.56 -13.75 10.70
C LYS A 157 -1.79 -14.66 10.77
N LYS A 158 -3.00 -14.09 10.86
CA LYS A 158 -4.25 -14.86 10.85
C LYS A 158 -4.39 -15.63 9.53
N ILE A 159 -4.12 -14.98 8.39
CA ILE A 159 -4.13 -15.63 7.06
C ILE A 159 -3.07 -16.73 7.00
N ALA A 160 -1.83 -16.46 7.41
CA ALA A 160 -0.75 -17.43 7.40
C ALA A 160 -1.10 -18.68 8.21
N ARG A 161 -1.65 -18.51 9.43
CA ARG A 161 -2.10 -19.65 10.26
C ARG A 161 -3.24 -20.43 9.60
N LYS A 162 -4.21 -19.74 8.98
CA LYS A 162 -5.32 -20.39 8.26
C LYS A 162 -4.83 -21.24 7.08
N LEU A 163 -3.70 -20.85 6.49
CA LEU A 163 -3.05 -21.55 5.38
C LEU A 163 -1.95 -22.52 5.84
N GLU A 164 -1.86 -22.78 7.17
CA GLU A 164 -0.84 -23.66 7.79
C GLU A 164 0.60 -23.21 7.50
N VAL A 165 0.82 -21.92 7.21
CA VAL A 165 2.15 -21.33 7.04
C VAL A 165 2.72 -20.96 8.40
N SER A 166 3.97 -21.35 8.65
CA SER A 166 4.68 -21.02 9.89
C SER A 166 4.77 -19.51 10.10
N VAL A 167 4.45 -19.07 11.31
CA VAL A 167 4.58 -17.67 11.73
C VAL A 167 5.55 -17.54 12.89
N THR A 168 6.21 -16.40 12.97
CA THR A 168 7.11 -16.09 14.10
C THR A 168 6.31 -16.10 15.40
N PRO A 169 6.79 -16.76 16.47
CA PRO A 169 6.21 -16.65 17.79
C PRO A 169 6.09 -15.17 18.21
N GLY A 170 5.01 -14.83 18.88
CA GLY A 170 4.78 -13.48 19.35
C GLY A 170 3.42 -13.35 20.02
N VAL A 171 3.18 -12.23 20.63
CA VAL A 171 1.88 -11.90 21.22
C VAL A 171 1.02 -11.26 20.16
N ASP A 172 -0.04 -11.93 19.79
CA ASP A 172 -1.05 -11.41 18.87
C ASP A 172 -2.21 -10.79 19.67
N ASN A 173 -2.99 -9.96 19.01
CA ASN A 173 -4.22 -9.40 19.57
C ASN A 173 -4.01 -8.56 20.85
N ILE A 174 -2.88 -7.88 20.99
CA ILE A 174 -2.58 -7.05 22.17
C ILE A 174 -3.69 -6.01 22.40
N SER A 175 -4.25 -5.45 21.33
CA SER A 175 -5.32 -4.45 21.42
C SER A 175 -6.60 -5.02 22.02
N SER A 176 -7.03 -6.22 21.63
CA SER A 176 -8.20 -6.88 22.21
C SER A 176 -7.96 -7.30 23.66
N LEU A 177 -6.76 -7.76 23.98
CA LEU A 177 -6.39 -8.11 25.34
C LEU A 177 -6.36 -6.89 26.27
N ALA A 178 -5.82 -5.77 25.79
CA ALA A 178 -5.82 -4.52 26.54
C ALA A 178 -7.23 -3.94 26.69
N LEU A 179 -8.09 -4.11 25.68
CA LEU A 179 -9.52 -3.79 25.78
C LEU A 179 -10.19 -4.67 26.82
N LEU A 180 -9.96 -5.96 26.84
CA LEU A 180 -10.54 -6.90 27.80
C LEU A 180 -10.02 -6.68 29.24
N ALA A 181 -8.81 -6.16 29.43
CA ALA A 181 -8.33 -5.74 30.72
C ALA A 181 -9.17 -4.61 31.34
N LYS A 182 -9.83 -3.80 30.50
CA LYS A 182 -10.76 -2.71 30.94
C LYS A 182 -12.23 -3.10 30.81
N ALA A 183 -12.56 -4.04 29.96
CA ALA A 183 -13.91 -4.52 29.68
C ALA A 183 -13.96 -6.05 29.73
N PRO A 184 -13.93 -6.65 30.93
CA PRO A 184 -13.73 -8.09 31.10
C PRO A 184 -14.97 -8.96 30.82
N ASP A 185 -16.06 -8.38 30.41
CA ASP A 185 -17.33 -9.10 30.19
C ASP A 185 -18.15 -8.47 29.03
N ALA A 186 -19.18 -9.22 28.57
CA ALA A 186 -20.07 -8.81 27.48
C ALA A 186 -20.72 -7.44 27.72
N LYS A 187 -21.19 -7.18 28.94
CA LYS A 187 -21.89 -5.94 29.28
C LYS A 187 -20.95 -4.72 29.19
N SER A 188 -19.71 -4.88 29.62
CA SER A 188 -18.71 -3.82 29.53
C SER A 188 -18.28 -3.55 28.11
N LEU A 189 -18.18 -4.55 27.25
CA LEU A 189 -17.93 -4.37 25.80
C LEU A 189 -19.08 -3.61 25.12
N GLU A 190 -20.32 -4.02 25.34
CA GLU A 190 -21.50 -3.33 24.79
C GLU A 190 -21.63 -1.90 25.30
N LYS A 191 -21.30 -1.66 26.59
CA LYS A 191 -21.28 -0.33 27.17
C LYS A 191 -20.28 0.59 26.47
N ILE A 192 -19.05 0.12 26.28
CA ILE A 192 -18.01 0.89 25.55
C ILE A 192 -18.44 1.15 24.12
N ALA A 193 -18.99 0.15 23.42
CA ALA A 193 -19.48 0.31 22.05
C ALA A 193 -20.52 1.44 21.97
N LYS A 194 -21.48 1.43 22.88
CA LYS A 194 -22.55 2.45 22.98
C LYS A 194 -21.98 3.83 23.28
N GLU A 195 -21.08 3.94 24.26
CA GLU A 195 -20.44 5.21 24.64
C GLU A 195 -19.61 5.81 23.50
N LYS A 196 -19.03 4.97 22.68
CA LYS A 196 -18.22 5.38 21.53
C LYS A 196 -19.02 5.51 20.22
N GLY A 197 -20.34 5.26 20.26
CA GLY A 197 -21.21 5.32 19.08
C GLY A 197 -20.80 4.31 18.01
N ILE A 198 -20.51 3.07 18.42
CA ILE A 198 -20.17 1.95 17.55
C ILE A 198 -21.37 0.99 17.56
N ASP A 199 -21.87 0.64 16.39
CA ASP A 199 -22.94 -0.35 16.24
C ASP A 199 -22.35 -1.76 16.39
N PHE A 200 -22.38 -2.25 17.62
CA PHE A 200 -21.83 -3.55 18.02
C PHE A 200 -22.84 -4.29 18.88
N ALA A 201 -23.05 -5.56 18.54
CA ALA A 201 -23.80 -6.51 19.33
C ALA A 201 -22.88 -7.68 19.74
N PHE A 202 -22.90 -8.00 21.03
CA PHE A 202 -22.14 -9.15 21.54
C PHE A 202 -22.74 -10.46 21.01
N ASP A 203 -21.91 -11.32 20.41
CA ASP A 203 -22.33 -12.64 19.96
C ASP A 203 -21.96 -13.70 21.01
N PRO A 204 -22.94 -14.29 21.71
CA PRO A 204 -22.69 -15.30 22.73
C PRO A 204 -22.17 -16.63 22.19
N SER A 205 -22.21 -16.86 20.88
CA SER A 205 -21.64 -18.04 20.24
C SER A 205 -20.13 -17.97 20.07
N LEU A 206 -19.56 -16.77 20.16
CA LEU A 206 -18.13 -16.49 20.02
C LEU A 206 -17.46 -16.28 21.38
N SER A 207 -16.15 -16.51 21.44
CA SER A 207 -15.40 -16.19 22.65
C SER A 207 -15.40 -14.68 22.95
N LEU A 208 -15.13 -14.32 24.19
CA LEU A 208 -15.02 -12.92 24.60
C LEU A 208 -13.90 -12.19 23.84
N GLU A 209 -12.78 -12.89 23.56
CA GLU A 209 -11.66 -12.34 22.79
C GLU A 209 -12.05 -12.03 21.37
N VAL A 210 -12.80 -12.92 20.70
CA VAL A 210 -13.26 -12.71 19.32
C VAL A 210 -14.29 -11.56 19.29
N ASN A 211 -15.17 -11.45 20.28
CA ASN A 211 -16.08 -10.31 20.39
C ASN A 211 -15.32 -8.98 20.57
N ALA A 212 -14.26 -8.96 21.37
CA ALA A 212 -13.42 -7.79 21.53
C ALA A 212 -12.66 -7.42 20.24
N GLU A 213 -12.22 -8.41 19.47
CA GLU A 213 -11.65 -8.19 18.15
C GLU A 213 -12.66 -7.57 17.18
N ASN A 214 -13.87 -8.14 17.11
CA ASN A 214 -14.94 -7.61 16.27
C ASN A 214 -15.30 -6.16 16.64
N LEU A 215 -15.35 -5.84 17.92
CA LEU A 215 -15.57 -4.47 18.36
C LEU A 215 -14.45 -3.53 17.94
N LEU A 216 -13.19 -3.97 18.01
CA LEU A 216 -12.04 -3.22 17.50
C LEU A 216 -12.10 -3.02 15.99
N GLU A 217 -12.46 -4.03 15.22
CA GLU A 217 -12.63 -3.91 13.77
C GLU A 217 -13.68 -2.87 13.37
N LEU A 218 -14.79 -2.80 14.10
CA LEU A 218 -15.87 -1.84 13.88
C LEU A 218 -15.50 -0.40 14.25
N GLY A 219 -14.58 -0.19 15.18
CA GLY A 219 -14.31 1.14 15.71
C GLY A 219 -12.89 1.34 16.26
N TYR A 220 -11.87 0.84 15.59
CA TYR A 220 -10.49 0.84 16.08
C TYR A 220 -10.00 2.20 16.59
N SER A 221 -10.15 3.26 15.80
CA SER A 221 -9.68 4.60 16.16
C SER A 221 -10.33 5.12 17.46
N LYS A 222 -11.62 4.88 17.65
CA LYS A 222 -12.36 5.33 18.83
C LYS A 222 -12.04 4.50 20.08
N ILE A 223 -11.72 3.22 19.92
CA ILE A 223 -11.43 2.31 21.02
C ILE A 223 -9.97 2.41 21.42
N ILE A 224 -9.04 2.58 20.49
CA ILE A 224 -7.61 2.70 20.80
C ILE A 224 -7.30 3.98 21.58
N GLU A 225 -8.11 5.02 21.45
CA GLU A 225 -8.04 6.21 22.31
C GLU A 225 -8.44 5.90 23.77
N PHE A 226 -9.37 4.96 23.95
CA PHE A 226 -9.78 4.48 25.28
C PHE A 226 -8.76 3.50 25.87
N VAL A 227 -8.17 2.64 25.03
CA VAL A 227 -7.09 1.73 25.39
C VAL A 227 -5.76 2.47 25.18
N SER A 228 -5.18 3.01 26.26
CA SER A 228 -3.94 3.80 26.16
C SER A 228 -2.74 2.97 25.70
N ILE A 229 -1.71 3.63 25.17
CA ILE A 229 -0.43 2.98 24.82
C ILE A 229 0.18 2.27 26.05
N ALA A 230 0.00 2.83 27.24
CA ALA A 230 0.46 2.21 28.48
C ALA A 230 -0.23 0.86 28.75
N ASP A 231 -1.53 0.75 28.47
CA ASP A 231 -2.29 -0.50 28.63
C ASP A 231 -1.78 -1.58 27.65
N LEU A 232 -1.52 -1.19 26.38
CA LEU A 232 -0.94 -2.07 25.39
C LEU A 232 0.45 -2.59 25.81
N GLN A 233 1.28 -1.73 26.37
CA GLN A 233 2.59 -2.11 26.87
C GLN A 233 2.53 -3.05 28.05
N VAL A 234 1.58 -2.84 28.98
CA VAL A 234 1.36 -3.70 30.13
C VAL A 234 0.96 -5.10 29.69
N GLU A 235 -0.03 -5.22 28.78
CA GLU A 235 -0.45 -6.53 28.28
C GLU A 235 0.64 -7.24 27.47
N SER A 236 1.42 -6.51 26.68
CA SER A 236 2.58 -7.05 25.98
C SER A 236 3.61 -7.67 26.93
N ARG A 237 3.93 -6.97 28.05
CA ARG A 237 4.91 -7.45 29.04
C ARG A 237 4.43 -8.66 29.84
N LYS A 238 3.14 -8.80 30.08
CA LYS A 238 2.58 -9.95 30.82
C LYS A 238 2.72 -11.28 30.05
N ARG A 239 2.89 -11.20 28.73
CA ARG A 239 2.85 -12.36 27.84
C ARG A 239 4.18 -12.67 27.14
N MET A 240 5.20 -11.85 27.33
CA MET A 240 6.60 -12.15 27.00
C MET A 240 7.27 -12.93 28.13
#